data_89b9527490ff4bc3656133b119a38a2d
#
_entry.id   89b9527490ff4bc3656133b119a38a2d
#
_cell.length_a   1.000
_cell.length_b   1.000
_cell.length_c   1.000
_cell.angle_alpha   90.00
_cell.angle_beta   90.00
_cell.angle_gamma   90.00
#
_symmetry.space_group_name_H-M   'P 1'
#
loop_
_entity.id
_entity.type
_entity.pdbx_description
1 polymer ?
#
loop_
_entity_poly.entity_id
_entity_poly.type
_entity_poly.pdbx_seq_one_letter_code
_entity_poly.pdbx_strand_id
1 'polypeptide(L)'
;MAGKNKDASLNKRAFTSGFFFILAQLFARGLTFAVTPVYSRLLTKAQYGVVRTYESWLLIAYTIMSLCLWRSVDVAKKDFEDDYNGYVSSVHTLSYIAIAFFFGLCMIFKTQVQDFCQMDDLMFYTCFLYVFTYTSMLYVQRRDKQVLKYKFSTMATLLTIVPGTFLSIWLIYRGRVQGLIGQLVPQIIGGAVVAIVIWTQGKKFINLKYWKYGLAFSLPLIPEALSIQIMNQSDKIMIQKMISKEAAGVFAIATTISFIIWILEDSVWNAWIPWLYAKIGEGAEKEVAKPWISVMHMFGILSWILVMLAPEEILILGGAKYKMAVWLIAPMVSGTLFRFYSYSYSALQNYYKRTQYVAAGTIGTMVLNVILNYVCILNFGYMAAAYTTAFSYIILLLVQGILEHKITGMVIVPLHKTVLIAIAYGAINLLSMNLYRVAWYYRYAVMILVV
;
A
#
# COMPACT_ATOMS: atom_id res chain seq x y z
N MET A 1 -37.64 -20.95 -12.06
CA MET A 1 -37.40 -20.76 -10.60
C MET A 1 -36.00 -21.19 -10.14
N ALA A 2 -35.40 -22.25 -10.70
CA ALA A 2 -34.04 -22.73 -10.32
C ALA A 2 -32.91 -21.73 -10.61
N GLY A 3 -32.97 -20.95 -11.68
CA GLY A 3 -31.96 -19.92 -12.00
C GLY A 3 -31.91 -18.77 -11.00
N LYS A 4 -33.06 -18.19 -10.64
CA LYS A 4 -33.14 -17.09 -9.64
C LYS A 4 -32.61 -17.49 -8.24
N ASN A 5 -32.83 -18.74 -7.82
CA ASN A 5 -32.30 -19.24 -6.56
C ASN A 5 -30.78 -19.46 -6.58
N LYS A 6 -30.22 -19.82 -7.74
CA LYS A 6 -28.77 -19.99 -7.92
C LYS A 6 -28.07 -18.65 -7.89
N ASP A 7 -28.62 -17.63 -8.56
CA ASP A 7 -28.09 -16.27 -8.58
C ASP A 7 -28.17 -15.60 -7.20
N ALA A 8 -29.28 -15.74 -6.46
CA ALA A 8 -29.41 -15.25 -5.09
C ALA A 8 -28.40 -15.90 -4.13
N SER A 9 -28.15 -17.22 -4.29
CA SER A 9 -27.14 -17.93 -3.48
C SER A 9 -25.72 -17.50 -3.83
N LEU A 10 -25.43 -17.21 -5.10
CA LEU A 10 -24.13 -16.72 -5.57
C LEU A 10 -23.86 -15.32 -5.04
N ASN A 11 -24.84 -14.42 -5.15
CA ASN A 11 -24.76 -13.06 -4.63
C ASN A 11 -24.54 -13.04 -3.11
N LYS A 12 -25.26 -13.88 -2.36
CA LYS A 12 -25.06 -14.03 -0.90
C LYS A 12 -23.65 -14.52 -0.57
N ARG A 13 -23.13 -15.52 -1.29
CA ARG A 13 -21.75 -16.01 -1.11
C ARG A 13 -20.71 -14.95 -1.45
N ALA A 14 -20.90 -14.23 -2.54
CA ALA A 14 -20.00 -13.16 -2.97
C ALA A 14 -19.95 -12.03 -1.92
N PHE A 15 -21.11 -11.59 -1.43
CA PHE A 15 -21.21 -10.59 -0.37
C PHE A 15 -20.54 -11.06 0.92
N THR A 16 -20.86 -12.27 1.40
CA THR A 16 -20.30 -12.84 2.62
C THR A 16 -18.79 -13.00 2.50
N SER A 17 -18.31 -13.53 1.37
CA SER A 17 -16.88 -13.72 1.10
C SER A 17 -16.13 -12.39 1.07
N GLY A 18 -16.68 -11.39 0.36
CA GLY A 18 -16.13 -10.04 0.30
C GLY A 18 -16.05 -9.36 1.66
N PHE A 19 -17.13 -9.44 2.44
CA PHE A 19 -17.22 -8.86 3.79
C PHE A 19 -16.17 -9.45 4.73
N PHE A 20 -16.05 -10.76 4.82
CA PHE A 20 -15.06 -11.39 5.71
C PHE A 20 -13.61 -11.14 5.24
N PHE A 21 -13.37 -11.08 3.93
CA PHE A 21 -12.06 -10.73 3.40
C PHE A 21 -11.67 -9.29 3.78
N ILE A 22 -12.59 -8.34 3.61
CA ILE A 22 -12.37 -6.93 4.01
C ILE A 22 -12.15 -6.84 5.52
N LEU A 23 -12.97 -7.53 6.32
CA LEU A 23 -12.84 -7.52 7.78
C LEU A 23 -11.48 -8.06 8.24
N ALA A 24 -11.00 -9.16 7.63
CA ALA A 24 -9.68 -9.71 7.93
C ALA A 24 -8.54 -8.75 7.56
N GLN A 25 -8.64 -8.08 6.42
CA GLN A 25 -7.65 -7.08 6.01
C GLN A 25 -7.65 -5.85 6.93
N LEU A 26 -8.83 -5.37 7.31
CA LEU A 26 -8.98 -4.29 8.28
C LEU A 26 -8.42 -4.68 9.65
N PHE A 27 -8.68 -5.91 10.11
CA PHE A 27 -8.13 -6.42 11.37
C PHE A 27 -6.60 -6.50 11.32
N ALA A 28 -6.04 -7.06 10.24
CA ALA A 28 -4.59 -7.16 10.06
C ALA A 28 -3.90 -5.79 10.05
N ARG A 29 -4.48 -4.83 9.33
CA ARG A 29 -3.99 -3.44 9.28
C ARG A 29 -4.19 -2.72 10.61
N GLY A 30 -5.36 -2.89 11.24
CA GLY A 30 -5.69 -2.35 12.56
C GLY A 30 -4.76 -2.89 13.65
N LEU A 31 -4.41 -4.17 13.61
CA LEU A 31 -3.44 -4.76 14.53
C LEU A 31 -2.06 -4.11 14.38
N THR A 32 -1.58 -3.90 13.15
CA THR A 32 -0.31 -3.21 12.89
C THR A 32 -0.32 -1.80 13.48
N PHE A 33 -1.43 -1.08 13.32
CA PHE A 33 -1.61 0.25 13.92
C PHE A 33 -1.64 0.17 15.45
N ALA A 34 -2.43 -0.74 16.04
CA ALA A 34 -2.59 -0.91 17.48
C ALA A 34 -1.29 -1.32 18.19
N VAL A 35 -0.39 -2.00 17.50
CA VAL A 35 0.90 -2.45 18.06
C VAL A 35 2.00 -1.40 17.92
N THR A 36 1.82 -0.41 17.05
CA THR A 36 2.79 0.69 16.88
C THR A 36 3.16 1.39 18.20
N PRO A 37 2.22 1.72 19.13
CA PRO A 37 2.56 2.28 20.43
C PRO A 37 3.48 1.40 21.27
N VAL A 38 3.34 0.09 21.17
CA VAL A 38 4.17 -0.88 21.90
C VAL A 38 5.59 -0.84 21.33
N TYR A 39 5.74 -0.99 20.03
CA TYR A 39 7.05 -0.96 19.37
C TYR A 39 7.77 0.37 19.56
N SER A 40 7.05 1.48 19.40
CA SER A 40 7.63 2.81 19.56
C SER A 40 8.15 3.08 20.97
N ARG A 41 7.52 2.49 22.01
CA ARG A 41 7.96 2.65 23.40
C ARG A 41 9.13 1.71 23.75
N LEU A 42 9.11 0.47 23.25
CA LEU A 42 10.12 -0.54 23.54
C LEU A 42 11.43 -0.31 22.80
N LEU A 43 11.38 0.24 21.57
CA LEU A 43 12.56 0.47 20.72
C LEU A 43 13.05 1.91 20.80
N THR A 44 14.33 2.14 20.58
CA THR A 44 14.88 3.47 20.30
C THR A 44 14.37 3.97 18.93
N LYS A 45 14.49 5.28 18.68
CA LYS A 45 14.13 5.85 17.36
C LYS A 45 14.94 5.21 16.24
N ALA A 46 16.25 4.99 16.45
CA ALA A 46 17.14 4.36 15.49
C ALA A 46 16.72 2.92 15.17
N GLN A 47 16.45 2.13 16.18
CA GLN A 47 16.01 0.74 16.03
C GLN A 47 14.68 0.66 15.27
N TYR A 48 13.72 1.50 15.63
CA TYR A 48 12.43 1.59 14.95
C TYR A 48 12.60 2.01 13.48
N GLY A 49 13.47 2.99 13.22
CA GLY A 49 13.81 3.45 11.87
C GLY A 49 14.40 2.34 10.99
N VAL A 50 15.40 1.62 11.49
CA VAL A 50 16.04 0.49 10.77
C VAL A 50 14.99 -0.56 10.36
N VAL A 51 14.10 -0.92 11.27
CA VAL A 51 13.09 -1.93 10.98
C VAL A 51 12.09 -1.45 9.95
N ARG A 52 11.60 -0.22 10.06
CA ARG A 52 10.66 0.35 9.08
C ARG A 52 11.28 0.55 7.70
N THR A 53 12.58 0.85 7.65
CA THR A 53 13.32 0.88 6.38
C THR A 53 13.54 -0.52 5.82
N TYR A 54 13.82 -1.52 6.68
CA TYR A 54 13.90 -2.92 6.26
C TYR A 54 12.57 -3.41 5.67
N GLU A 55 11.44 -3.13 6.31
CA GLU A 55 10.11 -3.42 5.74
C GLU A 55 9.92 -2.77 4.36
N SER A 56 10.45 -1.57 4.16
CA SER A 56 10.40 -0.90 2.85
C SER A 56 11.17 -1.67 1.78
N TRP A 57 12.34 -2.21 2.12
CA TRP A 57 13.11 -3.08 1.24
C TRP A 57 12.39 -4.40 0.94
N LEU A 58 11.73 -5.02 1.92
CA LEU A 58 10.91 -6.22 1.72
C LEU A 58 9.83 -5.97 0.65
N LEU A 59 9.14 -4.82 0.72
CA LEU A 59 8.07 -4.46 -0.21
C LEU A 59 8.58 -4.19 -1.64
N ILE A 60 9.75 -3.61 -1.79
CA ILE A 60 10.39 -3.42 -3.09
C ILE A 60 10.88 -4.76 -3.64
N ALA A 61 11.54 -5.56 -2.80
CA ALA A 61 12.13 -6.84 -3.19
C ALA A 61 11.08 -7.83 -3.72
N TYR A 62 9.96 -8.02 -3.01
CA TYR A 62 8.93 -8.94 -3.49
C TYR A 62 8.31 -8.50 -4.83
N THR A 63 8.18 -7.18 -5.04
CA THR A 63 7.61 -6.64 -6.28
C THR A 63 8.50 -6.97 -7.49
N ILE A 64 9.81 -6.84 -7.33
CA ILE A 64 10.79 -7.16 -8.40
C ILE A 64 10.92 -8.68 -8.57
N MET A 65 11.22 -9.38 -7.48
CA MET A 65 11.65 -10.78 -7.54
C MET A 65 10.52 -11.74 -7.91
N SER A 66 9.27 -11.44 -7.53
CA SER A 66 8.12 -12.27 -7.91
C SER A 66 7.63 -12.04 -9.34
N LEU A 67 8.23 -11.07 -10.07
CA LEU A 67 7.79 -10.60 -11.39
C LEU A 67 6.31 -10.22 -11.43
N CYS A 68 5.72 -9.87 -10.28
CA CYS A 68 4.29 -9.57 -10.13
C CYS A 68 3.34 -10.65 -10.71
N LEU A 69 3.82 -11.88 -10.90
CA LEU A 69 3.08 -12.97 -11.56
C LEU A 69 1.77 -13.32 -10.84
N TRP A 70 1.68 -13.08 -9.53
CA TRP A 70 0.46 -13.23 -8.74
C TRP A 70 -0.71 -12.37 -9.24
N ARG A 71 -0.45 -11.27 -9.99
CA ARG A 71 -1.51 -10.44 -10.60
C ARG A 71 -2.25 -11.15 -11.73
N SER A 72 -1.58 -12.06 -12.44
CA SER A 72 -2.19 -12.81 -13.54
C SER A 72 -3.27 -13.79 -13.07
N VAL A 73 -3.24 -14.17 -11.78
CA VAL A 73 -4.25 -15.04 -11.16
C VAL A 73 -5.66 -14.45 -11.24
N ASP A 74 -5.79 -13.11 -11.16
CA ASP A 74 -7.09 -12.45 -11.20
C ASP A 74 -7.82 -12.65 -12.55
N VAL A 75 -7.09 -12.64 -13.67
CA VAL A 75 -7.65 -12.76 -15.02
C VAL A 75 -7.68 -14.20 -15.53
N ALA A 76 -6.75 -15.02 -15.07
CA ALA A 76 -6.61 -16.40 -15.48
C ALA A 76 -7.81 -17.30 -15.15
N LYS A 77 -8.64 -16.91 -14.16
CA LYS A 77 -9.85 -17.66 -13.79
C LYS A 77 -10.81 -17.82 -14.95
N LYS A 78 -10.92 -16.79 -15.82
CA LYS A 78 -11.78 -16.83 -17.00
C LYS A 78 -11.21 -17.75 -18.11
N ASP A 79 -9.88 -17.66 -18.32
CA ASP A 79 -9.23 -18.31 -19.46
C ASP A 79 -8.83 -19.77 -19.19
N PHE A 80 -8.73 -20.16 -17.91
CA PHE A 80 -8.32 -21.49 -17.44
C PHE A 80 -9.28 -22.02 -16.38
N GLU A 81 -10.60 -21.86 -16.57
CA GLU A 81 -11.61 -22.22 -15.57
C GLU A 81 -11.52 -23.68 -15.16
N ASP A 82 -11.33 -24.60 -16.12
CA ASP A 82 -11.29 -26.05 -15.88
C ASP A 82 -10.03 -26.50 -15.12
N ASP A 83 -8.93 -25.76 -15.22
CA ASP A 83 -7.66 -26.10 -14.58
C ASP A 83 -7.03 -24.90 -13.84
N TYR A 84 -7.87 -24.10 -13.23
CA TYR A 84 -7.44 -22.88 -12.56
C TYR A 84 -6.41 -23.12 -11.44
N ASN A 85 -6.58 -24.19 -10.64
CA ASN A 85 -5.59 -24.54 -9.61
C ASN A 85 -4.25 -24.99 -10.22
N GLY A 86 -4.28 -25.71 -11.36
CA GLY A 86 -3.07 -26.06 -12.08
C GLY A 86 -2.34 -24.83 -12.64
N TYR A 87 -3.08 -23.84 -13.15
CA TYR A 87 -2.52 -22.54 -13.53
C TYR A 87 -1.82 -21.86 -12.36
N VAL A 88 -2.53 -21.69 -11.24
CA VAL A 88 -2.01 -21.05 -10.02
C VAL A 88 -0.75 -21.73 -9.52
N SER A 89 -0.75 -23.06 -9.45
CA SER A 89 0.40 -23.88 -9.01
C SER A 89 1.62 -23.70 -9.92
N SER A 90 1.41 -23.75 -11.24
CA SER A 90 2.49 -23.65 -12.21
C SER A 90 3.11 -22.24 -12.24
N VAL A 91 2.30 -21.19 -12.23
CA VAL A 91 2.79 -19.80 -12.25
C VAL A 91 3.41 -19.41 -10.90
N HIS A 92 2.92 -19.99 -9.79
CA HIS A 92 3.57 -19.86 -8.48
C HIS A 92 4.99 -20.48 -8.50
N THR A 93 5.17 -21.65 -9.12
CA THR A 93 6.49 -22.27 -9.30
C THR A 93 7.41 -21.37 -10.13
N LEU A 94 6.91 -20.74 -11.19
CA LEU A 94 7.68 -19.78 -11.97
C LEU A 94 8.13 -18.57 -11.12
N SER A 95 7.25 -18.04 -10.24
CA SER A 95 7.65 -16.99 -9.29
C SER A 95 8.79 -17.45 -8.38
N TYR A 96 8.76 -18.68 -7.90
CA TYR A 96 9.81 -19.24 -7.05
C TYR A 96 11.14 -19.38 -7.79
N ILE A 97 11.10 -19.81 -9.05
CA ILE A 97 12.29 -19.87 -9.91
C ILE A 97 12.88 -18.45 -10.10
N ALA A 98 12.02 -17.46 -10.37
CA ALA A 98 12.47 -16.08 -10.51
C ALA A 98 13.08 -15.54 -9.22
N ILE A 99 12.45 -15.78 -8.06
CA ILE A 99 12.98 -15.36 -6.76
C ILE A 99 14.33 -16.05 -6.49
N ALA A 100 14.46 -17.36 -6.78
CA ALA A 100 15.71 -18.09 -6.61
C ALA A 100 16.82 -17.54 -7.53
N PHE A 101 16.49 -17.17 -8.76
CA PHE A 101 17.41 -16.51 -9.69
C PHE A 101 17.92 -15.17 -9.12
N PHE A 102 17.01 -14.30 -8.69
CA PHE A 102 17.38 -13.01 -8.08
C PHE A 102 18.16 -13.20 -6.77
N PHE A 103 17.80 -14.19 -5.98
CA PHE A 103 18.56 -14.54 -4.78
C PHE A 103 20.01 -14.93 -5.14
N GLY A 104 20.18 -15.80 -6.15
CA GLY A 104 21.50 -16.18 -6.66
C GLY A 104 22.34 -14.98 -7.10
N LEU A 105 21.73 -14.04 -7.84
CA LEU A 105 22.39 -12.79 -8.22
C LEU A 105 22.78 -11.96 -7.00
N CYS A 106 21.88 -11.80 -6.04
CA CYS A 106 22.17 -11.05 -4.81
C CYS A 106 23.23 -11.74 -3.95
N MET A 107 23.35 -13.07 -4.00
CA MET A 107 24.43 -13.80 -3.32
C MET A 107 25.81 -13.54 -3.92
N ILE A 108 25.89 -13.40 -5.26
CA ILE A 108 27.13 -13.02 -5.95
C ILE A 108 27.60 -11.63 -5.51
N PHE A 109 26.67 -10.69 -5.34
CA PHE A 109 26.94 -9.31 -4.94
C PHE A 109 26.53 -9.03 -3.49
N LYS A 110 26.64 -10.03 -2.59
CA LYS A 110 26.12 -9.96 -1.23
C LYS A 110 26.57 -8.72 -0.47
N THR A 111 27.85 -8.45 -0.45
CA THR A 111 28.43 -7.31 0.29
C THR A 111 27.88 -6.00 -0.24
N GLN A 112 27.84 -5.81 -1.56
CA GLN A 112 27.34 -4.59 -2.18
C GLN A 112 25.82 -4.38 -1.90
N VAL A 113 25.04 -5.47 -1.93
CA VAL A 113 23.61 -5.42 -1.61
C VAL A 113 23.38 -5.09 -0.14
N GLN A 114 24.16 -5.70 0.78
CA GLN A 114 24.08 -5.42 2.21
C GLN A 114 24.45 -3.97 2.52
N ASP A 115 25.54 -3.46 1.95
CA ASP A 115 25.96 -2.07 2.12
C ASP A 115 24.95 -1.11 1.52
N PHE A 116 24.44 -1.42 0.32
CA PHE A 116 23.41 -0.60 -0.34
C PHE A 116 22.11 -0.58 0.44
N CYS A 117 21.64 -1.70 0.95
CA CYS A 117 20.37 -1.79 1.70
C CYS A 117 20.55 -1.51 3.20
N GLN A 118 21.79 -1.38 3.69
CA GLN A 118 22.15 -1.26 5.11
C GLN A 118 21.58 -2.41 5.94
N MET A 119 21.75 -3.65 5.45
CA MET A 119 21.26 -4.89 6.06
C MET A 119 22.41 -5.72 6.62
N ASP A 120 22.19 -6.30 7.79
CA ASP A 120 23.05 -7.36 8.31
C ASP A 120 22.73 -8.73 7.67
N ASP A 121 23.50 -9.76 7.99
CA ASP A 121 23.31 -11.12 7.46
C ASP A 121 21.91 -11.67 7.77
N LEU A 122 21.42 -11.44 8.98
CA LEU A 122 20.10 -11.92 9.39
C LEU A 122 18.98 -11.26 8.56
N MET A 123 19.06 -9.95 8.40
CA MET A 123 18.11 -9.19 7.55
C MET A 123 18.20 -9.64 6.09
N PHE A 124 19.40 -9.86 5.58
CA PHE A 124 19.60 -10.30 4.20
C PHE A 124 18.92 -11.65 3.94
N TYR A 125 19.21 -12.69 4.73
CA TYR A 125 18.61 -14.01 4.51
C TYR A 125 17.10 -14.04 4.82
N THR A 126 16.66 -13.36 5.87
CA THR A 126 15.23 -13.29 6.19
C THR A 126 14.43 -12.53 5.14
N CYS A 127 15.05 -11.57 4.43
CA CYS A 127 14.40 -10.89 3.29
C CYS A 127 14.00 -11.90 2.21
N PHE A 128 14.91 -12.76 1.77
CA PHE A 128 14.59 -13.74 0.74
C PHE A 128 13.60 -14.79 1.20
N LEU A 129 13.74 -15.32 2.41
CA LEU A 129 12.77 -16.25 2.98
C LEU A 129 11.37 -15.62 3.04
N TYR A 130 11.30 -14.36 3.44
CA TYR A 130 10.04 -13.62 3.44
C TYR A 130 9.47 -13.45 2.04
N VAL A 131 10.27 -13.07 1.05
CA VAL A 131 9.80 -12.87 -0.33
C VAL A 131 9.23 -14.16 -0.91
N PHE A 132 9.87 -15.31 -0.69
CA PHE A 132 9.35 -16.63 -1.09
C PHE A 132 7.96 -16.87 -0.49
N THR A 133 7.84 -16.74 0.81
CA THR A 133 6.64 -17.14 1.55
C THR A 133 5.52 -16.12 1.45
N TYR A 134 5.83 -14.83 1.42
CA TYR A 134 4.87 -13.76 1.20
C TYR A 134 4.22 -13.84 -0.20
N THR A 135 5.02 -14.20 -1.22
CA THR A 135 4.49 -14.43 -2.58
C THR A 135 3.40 -15.50 -2.55
N SER A 136 3.58 -16.60 -1.82
CA SER A 136 2.54 -17.66 -1.69
C SER A 136 1.25 -17.13 -1.07
N MET A 137 1.35 -16.27 -0.05
CA MET A 137 0.18 -15.62 0.56
C MET A 137 -0.58 -14.76 -0.46
N LEU A 138 0.12 -14.01 -1.31
CA LEU A 138 -0.52 -13.21 -2.37
C LEU A 138 -1.26 -14.10 -3.37
N TYR A 139 -0.67 -15.23 -3.78
CA TYR A 139 -1.32 -16.18 -4.68
C TYR A 139 -2.61 -16.75 -4.09
N VAL A 140 -2.58 -17.21 -2.85
CA VAL A 140 -3.78 -17.80 -2.22
C VAL A 140 -4.86 -16.76 -1.97
N GLN A 141 -4.49 -15.55 -1.54
CA GLN A 141 -5.45 -14.46 -1.35
C GLN A 141 -6.17 -14.11 -2.66
N ARG A 142 -5.42 -14.02 -3.78
CA ARG A 142 -5.99 -13.74 -5.10
C ARG A 142 -6.86 -14.89 -5.60
N ARG A 143 -6.36 -16.12 -5.51
CA ARG A 143 -7.09 -17.33 -5.90
C ARG A 143 -8.42 -17.45 -5.13
N ASP A 144 -8.36 -17.35 -3.81
CA ASP A 144 -9.53 -17.53 -2.95
C ASP A 144 -10.58 -16.44 -3.16
N LYS A 145 -10.13 -15.20 -3.47
CA LYS A 145 -11.02 -14.10 -3.87
C LYS A 145 -11.77 -14.44 -5.16
N GLN A 146 -11.10 -15.01 -6.18
CA GLN A 146 -11.72 -15.37 -7.46
C GLN A 146 -12.68 -16.57 -7.36
N VAL A 147 -12.43 -17.49 -6.43
CA VAL A 147 -13.32 -18.65 -6.20
C VAL A 147 -14.30 -18.47 -5.04
N LEU A 148 -14.35 -17.27 -4.45
CA LEU A 148 -15.22 -16.90 -3.31
C LEU A 148 -15.04 -17.82 -2.07
N LYS A 149 -13.82 -18.30 -1.83
CA LYS A 149 -13.44 -19.18 -0.71
C LYS A 149 -12.53 -18.46 0.28
N TYR A 150 -13.05 -17.48 1.01
CA TYR A 150 -12.28 -16.59 1.89
C TYR A 150 -11.68 -17.26 3.13
N LYS A 151 -12.26 -18.37 3.63
CA LYS A 151 -11.92 -18.94 4.95
C LYS A 151 -10.44 -19.29 5.09
N PHE A 152 -9.87 -19.96 4.09
CA PHE A 152 -8.48 -20.41 4.17
C PHE A 152 -7.49 -19.24 4.11
N SER A 153 -7.63 -18.33 3.16
CA SER A 153 -6.75 -17.17 3.03
C SER A 153 -6.86 -16.23 4.24
N THR A 154 -8.08 -16.04 4.79
CA THR A 154 -8.30 -15.26 6.00
C THR A 154 -7.61 -15.90 7.20
N MET A 155 -7.83 -17.21 7.42
CA MET A 155 -7.22 -17.93 8.54
C MET A 155 -5.69 -17.95 8.42
N ALA A 156 -5.14 -18.20 7.23
CA ALA A 156 -3.70 -18.15 6.99
C ALA A 156 -3.12 -16.77 7.33
N THR A 157 -3.79 -15.69 6.92
CA THR A 157 -3.37 -14.32 7.25
C THR A 157 -3.37 -14.07 8.76
N LEU A 158 -4.44 -14.42 9.46
CA LEU A 158 -4.57 -14.19 10.91
C LEU A 158 -3.56 -15.04 11.70
N LEU A 159 -3.40 -16.31 11.34
CA LEU A 159 -2.47 -17.25 12.01
C LEU A 159 -1.00 -16.89 11.78
N THR A 160 -0.69 -16.04 10.82
CA THR A 160 0.68 -15.57 10.60
C THR A 160 0.94 -14.20 11.24
N ILE A 161 -0.01 -13.27 11.16
CA ILE A 161 0.18 -11.91 11.67
C ILE A 161 0.07 -11.86 13.19
N VAL A 162 -0.94 -12.52 13.79
CA VAL A 162 -1.18 -12.44 15.23
C VAL A 162 -0.04 -13.07 16.03
N PRO A 163 0.38 -14.34 15.80
CA PRO A 163 1.52 -14.91 16.52
C PRO A 163 2.84 -14.17 16.23
N GLY A 164 3.03 -13.67 14.99
CA GLY A 164 4.19 -12.87 14.63
C GLY A 164 4.32 -11.60 15.46
N THR A 165 3.21 -10.92 15.67
CA THR A 165 3.15 -9.72 16.52
C THR A 165 3.52 -10.04 17.97
N PHE A 166 2.93 -11.09 18.56
CA PHE A 166 3.25 -11.50 19.93
C PHE A 166 4.70 -11.95 20.07
N LEU A 167 5.20 -12.74 19.13
CA LEU A 167 6.60 -13.19 19.13
C LEU A 167 7.57 -12.01 19.06
N SER A 168 7.27 -11.05 18.19
CA SER A 168 8.07 -9.83 18.05
C SER A 168 8.12 -9.04 19.37
N ILE A 169 6.97 -8.77 19.98
CA ILE A 169 6.89 -8.04 21.26
C ILE A 169 7.69 -8.79 22.34
N TRP A 170 7.52 -10.11 22.44
CA TRP A 170 8.22 -10.94 23.41
C TRP A 170 9.74 -10.91 23.22
N LEU A 171 10.22 -11.01 21.97
CA LEU A 171 11.66 -10.94 21.66
C LEU A 171 12.26 -9.57 22.00
N ILE A 172 11.55 -8.48 21.67
CA ILE A 172 11.98 -7.12 22.00
C ILE A 172 12.04 -6.93 23.54
N TYR A 173 11.01 -7.41 24.24
CA TYR A 173 10.97 -7.35 25.71
C TYR A 173 12.14 -8.10 26.35
N ARG A 174 12.60 -9.20 25.74
CA ARG A 174 13.79 -9.97 26.15
C ARG A 174 15.11 -9.30 25.76
N GLY A 175 15.10 -8.05 25.32
CA GLY A 175 16.30 -7.29 24.92
C GLY A 175 16.90 -7.70 23.57
N ARG A 176 16.18 -8.49 22.77
CA ARG A 176 16.58 -8.83 21.41
C ARG A 176 16.18 -7.69 20.48
N VAL A 177 17.12 -6.80 20.18
CA VAL A 177 16.89 -5.59 19.33
C VAL A 177 16.31 -5.96 17.96
N GLN A 178 16.69 -7.11 17.42
CA GLN A 178 16.18 -7.65 16.17
C GLN A 178 14.81 -8.35 16.32
N GLY A 179 14.13 -8.19 17.45
CA GLY A 179 12.87 -8.86 17.74
C GLY A 179 11.76 -8.60 16.73
N LEU A 180 11.81 -7.47 16.01
CA LEU A 180 10.88 -7.19 14.91
C LEU A 180 11.06 -8.18 13.73
N ILE A 181 12.25 -8.75 13.52
CA ILE A 181 12.42 -9.84 12.57
C ILE A 181 11.62 -11.07 13.02
N GLY A 182 11.43 -11.25 14.33
CA GLY A 182 10.56 -12.27 14.90
C GLY A 182 9.11 -12.21 14.37
N GLN A 183 8.63 -11.04 13.96
CA GLN A 183 7.34 -10.90 13.28
C GLN A 183 7.29 -11.66 11.94
N LEU A 184 8.42 -11.82 11.27
CA LEU A 184 8.49 -12.51 9.99
C LEU A 184 8.46 -14.04 10.14
N VAL A 185 8.87 -14.59 11.28
CA VAL A 185 8.97 -16.05 11.48
C VAL A 185 7.65 -16.78 11.25
N PRO A 186 6.53 -16.42 11.89
CA PRO A 186 5.25 -17.05 11.60
C PRO A 186 4.74 -16.77 10.16
N GLN A 187 5.11 -15.63 9.58
CA GLN A 187 4.78 -15.33 8.18
C GLN A 187 5.56 -16.23 7.22
N ILE A 188 6.82 -16.50 7.49
CA ILE A 188 7.67 -17.43 6.74
C ILE A 188 7.12 -18.85 6.85
N ILE A 189 6.83 -19.32 8.05
CA ILE A 189 6.29 -20.67 8.27
C ILE A 189 4.91 -20.81 7.59
N GLY A 190 4.00 -19.89 7.85
CA GLY A 190 2.65 -19.92 7.27
C GLY A 190 2.66 -19.81 5.75
N GLY A 191 3.53 -18.97 5.18
CA GLY A 191 3.69 -18.87 3.74
C GLY A 191 4.28 -20.15 3.10
N ALA A 192 5.18 -20.85 3.79
CA ALA A 192 5.67 -22.16 3.36
C ALA A 192 4.56 -23.22 3.36
N VAL A 193 3.72 -23.25 4.40
CA VAL A 193 2.53 -24.13 4.44
C VAL A 193 1.58 -23.80 3.28
N VAL A 194 1.33 -22.52 3.03
CA VAL A 194 0.48 -22.09 1.90
C VAL A 194 1.08 -22.50 0.56
N ALA A 195 2.40 -22.44 0.38
CA ALA A 195 3.06 -22.92 -0.84
C ALA A 195 2.80 -24.42 -1.08
N ILE A 196 2.94 -25.24 -0.04
CA ILE A 196 2.63 -26.66 -0.10
C ILE A 196 1.17 -26.89 -0.50
N VAL A 197 0.24 -26.14 0.08
CA VAL A 197 -1.20 -26.23 -0.26
C VAL A 197 -1.45 -25.84 -1.72
N ILE A 198 -0.81 -24.80 -2.23
CA ILE A 198 -0.94 -24.42 -3.65
C ILE A 198 -0.48 -25.58 -4.56
N TRP A 199 0.67 -26.17 -4.29
CA TRP A 199 1.24 -27.26 -5.09
C TRP A 199 0.44 -28.55 -4.99
N THR A 200 -0.03 -28.92 -3.80
CA THR A 200 -0.83 -30.16 -3.61
C THR A 200 -2.20 -30.07 -4.27
N GLN A 201 -2.80 -28.88 -4.34
CA GLN A 201 -4.10 -28.65 -4.98
C GLN A 201 -3.99 -28.53 -6.52
N GLY A 202 -2.93 -27.88 -7.01
CA GLY A 202 -2.77 -27.67 -8.46
C GLY A 202 -2.08 -28.81 -9.20
N LYS A 203 -1.16 -29.51 -8.53
CA LYS A 203 -0.41 -30.68 -9.05
C LYS A 203 0.37 -30.44 -10.36
N LYS A 204 0.45 -29.19 -10.82
CA LYS A 204 1.18 -28.79 -12.02
C LYS A 204 2.29 -27.82 -11.65
N PHE A 205 3.54 -28.27 -11.78
CA PHE A 205 4.72 -27.46 -11.44
C PHE A 205 5.21 -26.66 -12.64
N ILE A 206 5.30 -27.30 -13.80
CA ILE A 206 5.84 -26.71 -15.03
C ILE A 206 4.80 -26.82 -16.14
N ASN A 207 4.38 -25.67 -16.67
CA ASN A 207 3.54 -25.61 -17.85
C ASN A 207 3.88 -24.33 -18.62
N LEU A 208 4.56 -24.51 -19.76
CA LEU A 208 5.04 -23.38 -20.56
C LEU A 208 3.91 -22.50 -21.12
N LYS A 209 2.72 -23.07 -21.39
CA LYS A 209 1.55 -22.29 -21.82
C LYS A 209 1.10 -21.32 -20.72
N TYR A 210 1.04 -21.80 -19.46
CA TYR A 210 0.68 -20.99 -18.31
C TYR A 210 1.75 -19.94 -18.01
N TRP A 211 3.03 -20.32 -18.13
CA TRP A 211 4.15 -19.40 -17.92
C TRP A 211 4.15 -18.26 -18.94
N LYS A 212 3.98 -18.60 -20.24
CA LYS A 212 3.89 -17.59 -21.30
C LYS A 212 2.74 -16.61 -21.07
N TYR A 213 1.56 -17.13 -20.70
CA TYR A 213 0.41 -16.29 -20.37
C TYR A 213 0.69 -15.37 -19.16
N GLY A 214 1.18 -15.94 -18.06
CA GLY A 214 1.50 -15.19 -16.84
C GLY A 214 2.54 -14.10 -17.07
N LEU A 215 3.63 -14.40 -17.78
CA LEU A 215 4.67 -13.44 -18.14
C LEU A 215 4.14 -12.33 -19.08
N ALA A 216 3.42 -12.70 -20.12
CA ALA A 216 2.86 -11.72 -21.06
C ALA A 216 1.91 -10.73 -20.38
N PHE A 217 1.15 -11.18 -19.37
CA PHE A 217 0.28 -10.31 -18.59
C PHE A 217 1.05 -9.47 -17.55
N SER A 218 2.00 -10.10 -16.82
CA SER A 218 2.58 -9.47 -15.63
C SER A 218 3.78 -8.57 -15.91
N LEU A 219 4.64 -8.92 -16.89
CA LEU A 219 5.84 -8.12 -17.18
C LEU A 219 5.55 -6.63 -17.50
N PRO A 220 4.54 -6.31 -18.33
CA PRO A 220 4.19 -4.91 -18.58
C PRO A 220 3.70 -4.15 -17.35
N LEU A 221 3.23 -4.84 -16.31
CA LEU A 221 2.73 -4.23 -15.07
C LEU A 221 3.82 -3.98 -14.03
N ILE A 222 5.02 -4.57 -14.19
CA ILE A 222 6.12 -4.41 -13.24
C ILE A 222 6.54 -2.93 -13.08
N PRO A 223 6.77 -2.15 -14.15
CA PRO A 223 7.21 -0.76 -14.01
C PRO A 223 6.21 0.09 -13.20
N GLU A 224 4.91 -0.08 -13.43
CA GLU A 224 3.86 0.60 -12.67
C GLU A 224 3.88 0.17 -11.19
N ALA A 225 3.87 -1.14 -10.93
CA ALA A 225 3.87 -1.68 -9.58
C ALA A 225 5.11 -1.24 -8.78
N LEU A 226 6.27 -1.27 -9.43
CA LEU A 226 7.53 -0.83 -8.84
C LEU A 226 7.52 0.68 -8.55
N SER A 227 6.98 1.49 -9.46
CA SER A 227 6.87 2.94 -9.27
C SER A 227 6.01 3.27 -8.05
N ILE A 228 4.88 2.58 -7.87
CA ILE A 228 4.03 2.74 -6.69
C ILE A 228 4.79 2.38 -5.41
N GLN A 229 5.55 1.27 -5.43
CA GLN A 229 6.33 0.88 -4.26
C GLN A 229 7.47 1.86 -3.96
N ILE A 230 8.19 2.32 -4.98
CA ILE A 230 9.25 3.32 -4.80
C ILE A 230 8.66 4.61 -4.21
N MET A 231 7.57 5.15 -4.76
CA MET A 231 6.92 6.35 -4.21
C MET A 231 6.50 6.19 -2.73
N ASN A 232 6.05 5.00 -2.32
CA ASN A 232 5.59 4.76 -0.96
C ASN A 232 6.73 4.44 0.03
N GLN A 233 7.90 4.03 -0.45
CA GLN A 233 8.95 3.47 0.41
C GLN A 233 10.27 4.24 0.34
N SER A 234 10.56 4.95 -0.77
CA SER A 234 11.86 5.61 -0.99
C SER A 234 12.18 6.66 0.07
N ASP A 235 11.19 7.39 0.56
CA ASP A 235 11.36 8.44 1.57
C ASP A 235 12.13 7.91 2.78
N LYS A 236 11.67 6.80 3.38
CA LYS A 236 12.29 6.19 4.57
C LYS A 236 13.71 5.69 4.28
N ILE A 237 13.90 5.09 3.11
CA ILE A 237 15.21 4.58 2.67
C ILE A 237 16.19 5.75 2.49
N MET A 238 15.77 6.80 1.79
CA MET A 238 16.60 7.96 1.54
C MET A 238 16.93 8.71 2.83
N ILE A 239 15.95 8.92 3.71
CA ILE A 239 16.16 9.58 5.00
C ILE A 239 17.15 8.77 5.86
N GLN A 240 17.01 7.44 5.93
CA GLN A 240 17.96 6.62 6.68
C GLN A 240 19.38 6.73 6.16
N LYS A 241 19.55 6.73 4.82
CA LYS A 241 20.87 6.79 4.18
C LYS A 241 21.51 8.16 4.22
N MET A 242 20.70 9.23 4.02
CA MET A 242 21.22 10.58 3.81
C MET A 242 21.27 11.40 5.10
N ILE A 243 20.45 11.08 6.10
CA ILE A 243 20.35 11.82 7.35
C ILE A 243 20.70 10.93 8.54
N SER A 244 19.78 10.06 8.99
CA SER A 244 20.03 9.12 10.09
C SER A 244 18.90 8.09 10.26
N LYS A 245 19.21 7.03 11.00
CA LYS A 245 18.24 6.00 11.42
C LYS A 245 17.15 6.57 12.32
N GLU A 246 17.49 7.51 13.18
CA GLU A 246 16.56 8.22 14.09
C GLU A 246 15.54 9.05 13.30
N ALA A 247 16.01 9.80 12.28
CA ALA A 247 15.14 10.59 11.41
C ALA A 247 14.16 9.69 10.64
N ALA A 248 14.62 8.54 10.13
CA ALA A 248 13.76 7.55 9.49
C ALA A 248 12.71 6.99 10.47
N GLY A 249 13.06 6.79 11.74
CA GLY A 249 12.12 6.38 12.78
C GLY A 249 11.04 7.42 13.06
N VAL A 250 11.41 8.71 13.14
CA VAL A 250 10.45 9.81 13.31
C VAL A 250 9.52 9.91 12.10
N PHE A 251 10.06 9.82 10.89
CA PHE A 251 9.28 9.84 9.64
C PHE A 251 8.31 8.66 9.57
N ALA A 252 8.73 7.47 9.98
CA ALA A 252 7.92 6.26 9.95
C ALA A 252 6.69 6.33 10.90
N ILE A 253 6.81 6.99 12.06
CA ILE A 253 5.65 7.22 12.95
C ILE A 253 4.62 8.12 12.26
N ALA A 254 5.04 9.22 11.65
CA ALA A 254 4.13 10.10 10.91
C ALA A 254 3.46 9.39 9.74
N THR A 255 4.20 8.53 9.01
CA THR A 255 3.64 7.70 7.93
C THR A 255 2.52 6.78 8.42
N THR A 256 2.64 6.25 9.65
CA THR A 256 1.61 5.37 10.23
C THR A 256 0.27 6.09 10.40
N ILE A 257 0.27 7.37 10.75
CA ILE A 257 -0.95 8.18 10.87
C ILE A 257 -1.58 8.41 9.49
N SER A 258 -0.78 8.82 8.51
CA SER A 258 -1.27 9.02 7.14
C SER A 258 -1.87 7.75 6.54
N PHE A 259 -1.43 6.57 7.00
CA PHE A 259 -1.95 5.28 6.58
C PHE A 259 -3.42 5.04 6.99
N ILE A 260 -3.93 5.73 8.01
CA ILE A 260 -5.35 5.67 8.41
C ILE A 260 -6.24 6.13 7.25
N ILE A 261 -5.91 7.30 6.67
CA ILE A 261 -6.64 7.83 5.50
C ILE A 261 -6.58 6.82 4.34
N TRP A 262 -5.40 6.27 4.07
CA TRP A 262 -5.22 5.32 2.98
C TRP A 262 -6.12 4.07 3.11
N ILE A 263 -6.32 3.53 4.33
CA ILE A 263 -7.23 2.41 4.57
C ILE A 263 -8.68 2.79 4.23
N LEU A 264 -9.11 3.99 4.62
CA LEU A 264 -10.46 4.49 4.36
C LEU A 264 -10.67 4.76 2.87
N GLU A 265 -9.67 5.38 2.21
CA GLU A 265 -9.66 5.58 0.76
C GLU A 265 -9.82 4.27 -0.01
N ASP A 266 -9.03 3.25 0.35
CA ASP A 266 -9.07 1.92 -0.28
C ASP A 266 -10.47 1.28 -0.14
N SER A 267 -11.10 1.46 1.02
CA SER A 267 -12.45 0.96 1.28
C SER A 267 -13.51 1.65 0.41
N VAL A 268 -13.46 2.96 0.33
CA VAL A 268 -14.38 3.75 -0.53
C VAL A 268 -14.13 3.42 -1.99
N TRP A 269 -12.88 3.30 -2.40
CA TRP A 269 -12.49 3.02 -3.76
C TRP A 269 -13.00 1.67 -4.26
N ASN A 270 -12.95 0.64 -3.44
CA ASN A 270 -13.48 -0.69 -3.76
C ASN A 270 -15.01 -0.69 -4.00
N ALA A 271 -15.75 0.22 -3.38
CA ALA A 271 -17.17 0.41 -3.61
C ALA A 271 -17.45 1.35 -4.81
N TRP A 272 -16.61 2.37 -4.98
CA TRP A 272 -16.77 3.43 -5.98
C TRP A 272 -16.55 2.94 -7.41
N ILE A 273 -15.49 2.14 -7.66
CA ILE A 273 -15.14 1.69 -9.02
C ILE A 273 -16.29 0.95 -9.72
N PRO A 274 -16.93 -0.08 -9.12
CA PRO A 274 -18.03 -0.77 -9.78
C PRO A 274 -19.19 0.15 -10.10
N TRP A 275 -19.53 1.06 -9.18
CA TRP A 275 -20.59 2.05 -9.39
C TRP A 275 -20.24 3.02 -10.51
N LEU A 276 -19.02 3.56 -10.54
CA LEU A 276 -18.52 4.45 -11.59
C LEU A 276 -18.63 3.79 -12.97
N TYR A 277 -18.17 2.55 -13.07
CA TYR A 277 -18.18 1.81 -14.34
C TYR A 277 -19.60 1.49 -14.81
N ALA A 278 -20.52 1.20 -13.89
CA ALA A 278 -21.94 1.01 -14.22
C ALA A 278 -22.55 2.30 -14.76
N LYS A 279 -22.32 3.44 -14.10
CA LYS A 279 -22.83 4.75 -14.55
C LYS A 279 -22.32 5.16 -15.92
N ILE A 280 -21.04 4.93 -16.21
CA ILE A 280 -20.48 5.19 -17.53
C ILE A 280 -21.10 4.25 -18.57
N GLY A 281 -21.29 2.97 -18.24
CA GLY A 281 -21.93 1.99 -19.13
C GLY A 281 -23.39 2.29 -19.45
N GLU A 282 -24.10 3.00 -18.55
CA GLU A 282 -25.48 3.49 -18.73
C GLU A 282 -25.54 4.82 -19.50
N GLY A 283 -24.42 5.47 -19.82
CA GLY A 283 -24.37 6.81 -20.43
C GLY A 283 -24.78 7.93 -19.46
N ALA A 284 -24.67 7.67 -18.14
CA ALA A 284 -25.05 8.59 -17.07
C ALA A 284 -23.85 9.31 -16.42
N GLU A 285 -22.81 9.63 -17.20
CA GLU A 285 -21.54 10.19 -16.71
C GLU A 285 -21.75 11.53 -15.97
N LYS A 286 -22.76 12.30 -16.35
CA LYS A 286 -23.09 13.58 -15.69
C LYS A 286 -23.50 13.42 -14.23
N GLU A 287 -23.97 12.25 -13.84
CA GLU A 287 -24.37 11.94 -12.47
C GLU A 287 -23.16 11.67 -11.55
N VAL A 288 -21.98 11.43 -12.11
CA VAL A 288 -20.77 11.03 -11.35
C VAL A 288 -20.13 12.22 -10.63
N ALA A 289 -20.11 13.39 -11.25
CA ALA A 289 -19.37 14.55 -10.73
C ALA A 289 -19.80 14.98 -9.33
N LYS A 290 -21.11 15.10 -9.08
CA LYS A 290 -21.64 15.60 -7.80
C LYS A 290 -21.34 14.65 -6.62
N PRO A 291 -21.62 13.34 -6.69
CA PRO A 291 -21.23 12.41 -5.64
C PRO A 291 -19.72 12.37 -5.40
N TRP A 292 -18.90 12.45 -6.48
CA TRP A 292 -17.44 12.45 -6.32
C TRP A 292 -16.94 13.69 -5.57
N ILE A 293 -17.46 14.87 -5.90
CA ILE A 293 -17.14 16.11 -5.18
C ILE A 293 -17.52 15.98 -3.69
N SER A 294 -18.65 15.37 -3.37
CA SER A 294 -19.05 15.12 -1.98
C SER A 294 -18.06 14.19 -1.26
N VAL A 295 -17.61 13.13 -1.92
CA VAL A 295 -16.58 12.23 -1.39
C VAL A 295 -15.27 12.99 -1.17
N MET A 296 -14.85 13.86 -2.10
CA MET A 296 -13.65 14.68 -1.95
C MET A 296 -13.73 15.60 -0.72
N HIS A 297 -14.86 16.26 -0.48
CA HIS A 297 -15.06 17.10 0.70
C HIS A 297 -15.05 16.26 1.99
N MET A 298 -15.70 15.10 1.99
CA MET A 298 -15.68 14.18 3.13
C MET A 298 -14.23 13.80 3.53
N PHE A 299 -13.41 13.39 2.56
CA PHE A 299 -12.00 13.07 2.82
C PHE A 299 -11.16 14.31 3.14
N GLY A 300 -11.49 15.45 2.58
CA GLY A 300 -10.88 16.73 2.93
C GLY A 300 -11.10 17.09 4.42
N ILE A 301 -12.34 16.98 4.90
CA ILE A 301 -12.69 17.22 6.31
C ILE A 301 -12.00 16.18 7.20
N LEU A 302 -12.04 14.89 6.82
CA LEU A 302 -11.38 13.82 7.56
C LEU A 302 -9.87 14.04 7.67
N SER A 303 -9.22 14.47 6.59
CA SER A 303 -7.81 14.81 6.57
C SER A 303 -7.49 15.95 7.53
N TRP A 304 -8.34 16.97 7.56
CA TRP A 304 -8.20 18.09 8.47
C TRP A 304 -8.38 17.69 9.95
N ILE A 305 -9.36 16.84 10.26
CA ILE A 305 -9.54 16.30 11.61
C ILE A 305 -8.29 15.56 12.08
N LEU A 306 -7.71 14.69 11.26
CA LEU A 306 -6.46 13.99 11.59
C LEU A 306 -5.30 14.96 11.80
N VAL A 307 -5.18 16.00 10.98
CA VAL A 307 -4.16 17.04 11.20
C VAL A 307 -4.39 17.79 12.51
N MET A 308 -5.62 18.12 12.85
CA MET A 308 -5.94 18.79 14.11
C MET A 308 -5.64 17.92 15.34
N LEU A 309 -5.79 16.60 15.24
CA LEU A 309 -5.49 15.63 16.31
C LEU A 309 -4.03 15.17 16.33
N ALA A 310 -3.19 15.63 15.40
CA ALA A 310 -1.82 15.15 15.23
C ALA A 310 -0.96 15.14 16.51
N PRO A 311 -0.99 16.13 17.39
CA PRO A 311 -0.21 16.09 18.64
C PRO A 311 -0.61 14.93 19.56
N GLU A 312 -1.91 14.65 19.68
CA GLU A 312 -2.44 13.56 20.49
C GLU A 312 -2.11 12.20 19.86
N GLU A 313 -2.27 12.09 18.54
CA GLU A 313 -1.93 10.87 17.80
C GLU A 313 -0.45 10.51 17.94
N ILE A 314 0.45 11.49 17.83
CA ILE A 314 1.88 11.27 18.04
C ILE A 314 2.16 10.88 19.50
N LEU A 315 1.50 11.48 20.47
CA LEU A 315 1.68 11.12 21.87
C LEU A 315 1.22 9.69 22.15
N ILE A 316 0.12 9.26 21.54
CA ILE A 316 -0.43 7.89 21.68
C ILE A 316 0.48 6.89 20.98
N LEU A 317 0.84 7.14 19.71
CA LEU A 317 1.56 6.18 18.87
C LEU A 317 3.07 6.16 19.15
N GLY A 318 3.69 7.31 19.35
CA GLY A 318 5.14 7.44 19.45
C GLY A 318 5.64 7.80 20.84
N GLY A 319 4.80 8.49 21.63
CA GLY A 319 5.18 9.11 22.88
C GLY A 319 6.02 10.39 22.67
N ALA A 320 6.41 11.03 23.76
CA ALA A 320 7.08 12.34 23.76
C ALA A 320 8.39 12.37 22.92
N LYS A 321 9.09 11.24 22.81
CA LYS A 321 10.34 11.18 22.04
C LYS A 321 10.13 11.41 20.53
N TYR A 322 8.90 11.21 19.99
CA TYR A 322 8.58 11.41 18.57
C TYR A 322 7.86 12.74 18.31
N LYS A 323 7.83 13.68 19.26
CA LYS A 323 7.10 14.95 19.13
C LYS A 323 7.38 15.72 17.82
N MET A 324 8.58 15.59 17.27
CA MET A 324 8.94 16.23 15.99
C MET A 324 8.15 15.68 14.79
N ALA A 325 7.58 14.48 14.88
CA ALA A 325 6.78 13.89 13.82
C ALA A 325 5.47 14.66 13.56
N VAL A 326 5.01 15.47 14.51
CA VAL A 326 3.78 16.27 14.36
C VAL A 326 3.84 17.18 13.13
N TRP A 327 5.02 17.73 12.83
CA TRP A 327 5.23 18.63 11.69
C TRP A 327 5.23 17.95 10.32
N LEU A 328 5.28 16.61 10.30
CA LEU A 328 5.23 15.81 9.09
C LEU A 328 3.79 15.43 8.71
N ILE A 329 2.84 15.45 9.65
CA ILE A 329 1.50 14.89 9.46
C ILE A 329 0.71 15.67 8.41
N ALA A 330 0.67 16.99 8.51
CA ALA A 330 -0.11 17.81 7.57
C ALA A 330 0.33 17.63 6.11
N PRO A 331 1.62 17.74 5.73
CA PRO A 331 2.01 17.47 4.35
C PRO A 331 1.80 16.01 3.93
N MET A 332 2.05 15.01 4.80
CA MET A 332 1.82 13.60 4.46
C MET A 332 0.36 13.27 4.22
N VAL A 333 -0.52 13.73 5.11
CA VAL A 333 -1.97 13.56 5.01
C VAL A 333 -2.51 14.25 3.75
N SER A 334 -2.03 15.48 3.47
CA SER A 334 -2.39 16.20 2.24
C SER A 334 -1.92 15.46 0.98
N GLY A 335 -0.70 14.90 1.00
CA GLY A 335 -0.19 14.10 -0.10
C GLY A 335 -1.04 12.86 -0.37
N THR A 336 -1.45 12.14 0.67
CA THR A 336 -2.37 10.99 0.56
C THR A 336 -3.69 11.41 -0.06
N LEU A 337 -4.27 12.54 0.38
CA LEU A 337 -5.49 13.11 -0.15
C LEU A 337 -5.37 13.45 -1.66
N PHE A 338 -4.27 14.07 -2.08
CA PHE A 338 -4.03 14.42 -3.49
C PHE A 338 -3.91 13.17 -4.37
N ARG A 339 -3.25 12.13 -3.88
CA ARG A 339 -3.18 10.82 -4.52
C ARG A 339 -4.58 10.23 -4.69
N PHE A 340 -5.40 10.24 -3.65
CA PHE A 340 -6.77 9.75 -3.73
C PHE A 340 -7.59 10.45 -4.80
N TYR A 341 -7.48 11.79 -4.87
CA TYR A 341 -8.19 12.55 -5.90
C TYR A 341 -7.73 12.21 -7.33
N SER A 342 -6.46 11.86 -7.51
CA SER A 342 -5.94 11.43 -8.82
C SER A 342 -6.52 10.09 -9.31
N TYR A 343 -6.99 9.24 -8.39
CA TYR A 343 -7.52 7.92 -8.72
C TYR A 343 -8.79 7.96 -9.55
N SER A 344 -9.62 9.01 -9.43
CA SER A 344 -10.80 9.16 -10.26
C SER A 344 -10.46 9.21 -11.75
N TYR A 345 -9.42 9.96 -12.09
CA TYR A 345 -8.93 10.08 -13.47
C TYR A 345 -8.27 8.80 -13.97
N SER A 346 -7.48 8.16 -13.12
CA SER A 346 -6.86 6.87 -13.45
C SER A 346 -7.91 5.77 -13.66
N ALA A 347 -9.01 5.77 -12.90
CA ALA A 347 -10.10 4.80 -13.08
C ALA A 347 -10.79 4.97 -14.43
N LEU A 348 -11.02 6.21 -14.87
CA LEU A 348 -11.60 6.50 -16.18
C LEU A 348 -10.70 6.02 -17.31
N GLN A 349 -9.38 6.30 -17.22
CA GLN A 349 -8.40 5.80 -18.19
C GLN A 349 -8.39 4.25 -18.23
N ASN A 350 -8.51 3.59 -17.07
CA ASN A 350 -8.60 2.13 -16.98
C ASN A 350 -9.89 1.58 -17.61
N TYR A 351 -11.04 2.25 -17.41
CA TYR A 351 -12.30 1.89 -18.04
C TYR A 351 -12.18 1.86 -19.56
N TYR A 352 -11.55 2.89 -20.13
CA TYR A 352 -11.30 2.99 -21.58
C TYR A 352 -10.07 2.20 -22.06
N LYS A 353 -9.52 1.30 -21.21
CA LYS A 353 -8.35 0.44 -21.53
C LYS A 353 -7.09 1.21 -21.93
N ARG A 354 -6.91 2.40 -21.39
CA ARG A 354 -5.76 3.28 -21.64
C ARG A 354 -4.73 3.23 -20.50
N THR A 355 -4.48 2.04 -19.98
CA THR A 355 -3.61 1.79 -18.79
C THR A 355 -2.18 2.27 -18.97
N GLN A 356 -1.67 2.34 -20.23
CA GLN A 356 -0.33 2.86 -20.51
C GLN A 356 -0.14 4.32 -20.07
N TYR A 357 -1.18 5.14 -20.13
CA TYR A 357 -1.10 6.54 -19.69
C TYR A 357 -1.12 6.66 -18.17
N VAL A 358 -1.88 5.78 -17.49
CA VAL A 358 -1.84 5.68 -16.02
C VAL A 358 -0.41 5.31 -15.59
N ALA A 359 0.18 4.30 -16.22
CA ALA A 359 1.55 3.86 -15.92
C ALA A 359 2.57 4.97 -16.21
N ALA A 360 2.50 5.64 -17.36
CA ALA A 360 3.41 6.72 -17.72
C ALA A 360 3.35 7.88 -16.72
N GLY A 361 2.14 8.32 -16.33
CA GLY A 361 1.95 9.35 -15.32
C GLY A 361 2.53 8.96 -13.96
N THR A 362 2.31 7.73 -13.53
CA THR A 362 2.83 7.21 -12.26
C THR A 362 4.36 7.10 -12.27
N ILE A 363 4.95 6.56 -13.35
CA ILE A 363 6.41 6.45 -13.51
C ILE A 363 7.06 7.84 -13.53
N GLY A 364 6.52 8.77 -14.31
CA GLY A 364 7.05 10.15 -14.37
C GLY A 364 7.00 10.84 -13.01
N THR A 365 5.90 10.67 -12.27
CA THR A 365 5.77 11.23 -10.92
C THR A 365 6.72 10.56 -9.93
N MET A 366 6.95 9.25 -10.03
CA MET A 366 7.93 8.53 -9.21
C MET A 366 9.34 9.08 -9.42
N VAL A 367 9.75 9.24 -10.68
CA VAL A 367 11.08 9.81 -11.01
C VAL A 367 11.20 11.23 -10.44
N LEU A 368 10.19 12.07 -10.63
CA LEU A 368 10.15 13.42 -10.06
C LEU A 368 10.26 13.38 -8.52
N ASN A 369 9.51 12.52 -7.86
CA ASN A 369 9.55 12.38 -6.39
C ASN A 369 10.94 11.99 -5.89
N VAL A 370 11.58 11.00 -6.50
CA VAL A 370 12.92 10.55 -6.10
C VAL A 370 13.95 11.68 -6.28
N ILE A 371 13.90 12.42 -7.39
CA ILE A 371 14.80 13.55 -7.64
C ILE A 371 14.56 14.66 -6.62
N LEU A 372 13.31 15.06 -6.41
CA LEU A 372 12.96 16.09 -5.43
C LEU A 372 13.36 15.68 -4.01
N ASN A 373 13.13 14.42 -3.61
CA ASN A 373 13.56 13.90 -2.33
C ASN A 373 15.08 13.99 -2.18
N TYR A 374 15.83 13.55 -3.20
CA TYR A 374 17.30 13.61 -3.14
C TYR A 374 17.79 15.04 -2.91
N VAL A 375 17.33 15.99 -3.72
CA VAL A 375 17.74 17.39 -3.64
C VAL A 375 17.26 18.05 -2.33
N CYS A 376 15.98 17.86 -1.98
CA CYS A 376 15.41 18.59 -0.86
C CYS A 376 15.81 18.00 0.49
N ILE A 377 16.00 16.67 0.61
CA ILE A 377 16.50 16.07 1.85
C ILE A 377 17.92 16.55 2.15
N LEU A 378 18.79 16.63 1.15
CA LEU A 378 20.17 17.13 1.32
C LEU A 378 20.20 18.60 1.80
N ASN A 379 19.33 19.45 1.26
CA ASN A 379 19.37 20.88 1.54
C ASN A 379 18.52 21.30 2.76
N PHE A 380 17.40 20.62 3.01
CA PHE A 380 16.40 21.04 4.01
C PHE A 380 16.14 19.96 5.08
N GLY A 381 16.86 18.83 5.01
CA GLY A 381 16.71 17.74 5.98
C GLY A 381 15.49 16.85 5.71
N TYR A 382 15.28 15.86 6.60
CA TYR A 382 14.30 14.79 6.41
C TYR A 382 12.84 15.26 6.34
N MET A 383 12.52 16.42 6.92
CA MET A 383 11.15 16.95 6.87
C MET A 383 10.73 17.30 5.44
N ALA A 384 11.68 17.68 4.59
CA ALA A 384 11.40 18.00 3.21
C ALA A 384 10.74 16.86 2.43
N ALA A 385 11.05 15.60 2.77
CA ALA A 385 10.48 14.43 2.10
C ALA A 385 8.93 14.38 2.16
N ALA A 386 8.31 14.87 3.23
CA ALA A 386 6.86 14.92 3.33
C ALA A 386 6.26 15.94 2.35
N TYR A 387 6.92 17.10 2.18
CA TYR A 387 6.48 18.15 1.26
C TYR A 387 6.73 17.78 -0.20
N THR A 388 7.87 17.20 -0.52
CA THR A 388 8.19 16.74 -1.89
C THR A 388 7.24 15.63 -2.34
N THR A 389 6.86 14.74 -1.44
CA THR A 389 5.88 13.68 -1.73
C THR A 389 4.48 14.25 -1.92
N ALA A 390 4.03 15.21 -1.09
CA ALA A 390 2.76 15.91 -1.31
C ALA A 390 2.75 16.67 -2.64
N PHE A 391 3.84 17.36 -2.97
CA PHE A 391 4.00 18.07 -4.24
C PHE A 391 3.95 17.09 -5.43
N SER A 392 4.63 15.97 -5.34
CA SER A 392 4.62 14.94 -6.39
C SER A 392 3.22 14.39 -6.63
N TYR A 393 2.41 14.21 -5.58
CA TYR A 393 1.02 13.77 -5.74
C TYR A 393 0.09 14.84 -6.32
N ILE A 394 0.35 16.14 -6.09
CA ILE A 394 -0.34 17.23 -6.82
C ILE A 394 0.00 17.15 -8.32
N ILE A 395 1.26 16.92 -8.66
CA ILE A 395 1.67 16.75 -10.06
C ILE A 395 1.00 15.51 -10.66
N LEU A 396 0.93 14.39 -9.93
CA LEU A 396 0.20 13.20 -10.38
C LEU A 396 -1.27 13.51 -10.67
N LEU A 397 -1.94 14.24 -9.78
CA LEU A 397 -3.32 14.67 -9.95
C LEU A 397 -3.50 15.48 -11.25
N LEU A 398 -2.64 16.46 -11.48
CA LEU A 398 -2.66 17.30 -12.69
C LEU A 398 -2.40 16.46 -13.95
N VAL A 399 -1.38 15.63 -13.93
CA VAL A 399 -1.00 14.79 -15.09
C VAL A 399 -2.14 13.81 -15.43
N GLN A 400 -2.67 13.10 -14.46
CA GLN A 400 -3.75 12.14 -14.69
C GLN A 400 -5.04 12.82 -15.16
N GLY A 401 -5.38 13.99 -14.63
CA GLY A 401 -6.55 14.75 -15.08
C GLY A 401 -6.42 15.32 -16.48
N ILE A 402 -5.22 15.82 -16.86
CA ILE A 402 -4.96 16.31 -18.23
C ILE A 402 -4.98 15.13 -19.22
N LEU A 403 -4.36 14.03 -18.87
CA LEU A 403 -4.34 12.83 -19.73
C LEU A 403 -5.74 12.24 -19.91
N GLU A 404 -6.52 12.16 -18.83
CA GLU A 404 -7.90 11.69 -18.90
C GLU A 404 -8.72 12.53 -19.88
N HIS A 405 -8.70 13.85 -19.73
CA HIS A 405 -9.46 14.74 -20.61
C HIS A 405 -9.05 14.60 -22.09
N LYS A 406 -7.74 14.47 -22.36
CA LYS A 406 -7.24 14.28 -23.74
C LYS A 406 -7.61 12.92 -24.34
N ILE A 407 -7.75 11.89 -23.51
CA ILE A 407 -8.00 10.51 -23.96
C ILE A 407 -9.49 10.25 -24.15
N THR A 408 -10.32 10.74 -23.22
CA THR A 408 -11.77 10.44 -23.22
C THR A 408 -12.57 11.46 -23.99
N GLY A 409 -12.06 12.69 -24.14
CA GLY A 409 -12.80 13.82 -24.69
C GLY A 409 -13.99 14.27 -23.84
N MET A 410 -14.16 13.67 -22.67
CA MET A 410 -15.25 13.93 -21.73
C MET A 410 -14.71 14.62 -20.47
N VAL A 411 -15.53 15.44 -19.84
CA VAL A 411 -15.24 16.04 -18.54
C VAL A 411 -16.22 15.45 -17.54
N ILE A 412 -15.89 14.25 -17.02
CA ILE A 412 -16.72 13.59 -15.99
C ILE A 412 -16.55 14.32 -14.65
N VAL A 413 -15.29 14.62 -14.30
CA VAL A 413 -14.98 15.43 -13.12
C VAL A 413 -14.11 16.61 -13.55
N PRO A 414 -14.58 17.88 -13.39
CA PRO A 414 -13.83 19.04 -13.83
C PRO A 414 -12.50 19.18 -13.06
N LEU A 415 -11.36 19.08 -13.76
CA LEU A 415 -10.02 19.13 -13.18
C LEU A 415 -9.78 20.40 -12.33
N HIS A 416 -10.23 21.56 -12.80
CA HIS A 416 -10.08 22.82 -12.06
C HIS A 416 -10.77 22.79 -10.70
N LYS A 417 -11.95 22.16 -10.57
CA LYS A 417 -12.65 22.01 -9.29
C LYS A 417 -11.89 21.04 -8.36
N THR A 418 -11.42 19.92 -8.89
CA THR A 418 -10.64 18.95 -8.12
C THR A 418 -9.35 19.58 -7.59
N VAL A 419 -8.63 20.34 -8.44
CA VAL A 419 -7.40 21.02 -8.04
C VAL A 419 -7.68 22.12 -7.00
N LEU A 420 -8.75 22.89 -7.18
CA LEU A 420 -9.15 23.91 -6.21
C LEU A 420 -9.47 23.30 -4.84
N ILE A 421 -10.24 22.21 -4.80
CA ILE A 421 -10.56 21.48 -3.56
C ILE A 421 -9.26 20.92 -2.92
N ALA A 422 -8.38 20.33 -3.72
CA ALA A 422 -7.11 19.78 -3.25
C ALA A 422 -6.23 20.89 -2.63
N ILE A 423 -6.06 22.01 -3.31
CA ILE A 423 -5.27 23.14 -2.81
C ILE A 423 -5.92 23.73 -1.55
N ALA A 424 -7.25 23.88 -1.52
CA ALA A 424 -7.95 24.42 -0.37
C ALA A 424 -7.72 23.55 0.89
N TYR A 425 -7.96 22.24 0.81
CA TYR A 425 -7.72 21.35 1.97
C TYR A 425 -6.24 21.21 2.30
N GLY A 426 -5.35 21.19 1.30
CA GLY A 426 -3.92 21.21 1.53
C GLY A 426 -3.47 22.48 2.30
N ALA A 427 -3.95 23.64 1.90
CA ALA A 427 -3.68 24.90 2.59
C ALA A 427 -4.27 24.93 4.01
N ILE A 428 -5.52 24.47 4.18
CA ILE A 428 -6.16 24.37 5.51
C ILE A 428 -5.33 23.44 6.41
N ASN A 429 -4.91 22.28 5.93
CA ASN A 429 -4.09 21.34 6.69
C ASN A 429 -2.75 21.97 7.12
N LEU A 430 -2.05 22.65 6.20
CA LEU A 430 -0.77 23.30 6.51
C LEU A 430 -0.94 24.49 7.47
N LEU A 431 -1.97 25.30 7.28
CA LEU A 431 -2.25 26.44 8.16
C LEU A 431 -2.63 25.97 9.58
N SER A 432 -3.33 24.85 9.69
CA SER A 432 -3.73 24.26 10.97
C SER A 432 -2.53 23.85 11.84
N MET A 433 -1.35 23.61 11.25
CA MET A 433 -0.12 23.36 12.03
C MET A 433 0.26 24.50 12.95
N ASN A 434 -0.12 25.75 12.66
CA ASN A 434 0.12 26.88 13.55
C ASN A 434 -0.60 26.72 14.90
N LEU A 435 -1.73 26.01 14.92
CA LEU A 435 -2.49 25.74 16.13
C LEU A 435 -1.81 24.73 17.07
N TYR A 436 -0.74 24.04 16.63
CA TYR A 436 0.04 23.17 17.53
C TYR A 436 0.85 23.94 18.56
N ARG A 437 1.04 25.26 18.36
CA ARG A 437 1.77 26.16 19.26
C ARG A 437 0.88 26.77 20.32
N VAL A 438 -0.43 26.67 20.18
CA VAL A 438 -1.42 27.19 21.15
C VAL A 438 -1.96 26.06 22.01
N ALA A 439 -2.65 26.43 23.10
CA ALA A 439 -3.21 25.44 24.01
C ALA A 439 -4.25 24.55 23.31
N TRP A 440 -4.30 23.26 23.67
CA TRP A 440 -5.09 22.24 23.04
C TRP A 440 -6.59 22.57 22.91
N TYR A 441 -7.17 23.28 23.88
CA TYR A 441 -8.59 23.64 23.88
C TYR A 441 -8.98 24.59 22.74
N TYR A 442 -8.07 25.44 22.24
CA TYR A 442 -8.35 26.26 21.04
C TYR A 442 -8.50 25.40 19.80
N ARG A 443 -7.70 24.37 19.65
CA ARG A 443 -7.83 23.43 18.52
C ARG A 443 -9.17 22.72 18.54
N TYR A 444 -9.58 22.21 19.72
CA TYR A 444 -10.87 21.54 19.87
C TYR A 444 -12.04 22.50 19.66
N ALA A 445 -11.96 23.74 20.13
CA ALA A 445 -12.98 24.75 19.89
C ALA A 445 -13.15 25.00 18.37
N VAL A 446 -12.04 25.15 17.63
CA VAL A 446 -12.07 25.31 16.17
C VAL A 446 -12.68 24.07 15.49
N MET A 447 -12.34 22.87 15.95
CA MET A 447 -12.92 21.63 15.39
C MET A 447 -14.44 21.57 15.59
N ILE A 448 -14.94 21.91 16.78
CA ILE A 448 -16.38 21.90 17.10
C ILE A 448 -17.15 22.95 16.28
N LEU A 449 -16.52 24.11 16.00
CA LEU A 449 -17.16 25.18 15.24
C LEU A 449 -17.25 24.90 13.73
N VAL A 450 -16.37 24.06 13.20
CA VAL A 450 -16.26 23.78 11.74
C VAL A 450 -16.97 22.49 11.35
N VAL A 451 -17.06 21.48 12.23
CA VAL A 451 -17.76 20.20 12.02
C VAL A 451 -19.20 20.32 12.52
#